data_1d178945d848b09189b6fbfa99b15676
#
_entry.id   1d178945d848b09189b6fbfa99b15676
#
_cell.length_a   1.000
_cell.length_b   1.000
_cell.length_c   1.000
_cell.angle_alpha   90.00
_cell.angle_beta   90.00
_cell.angle_gamma   90.00
#
_symmetry.space_group_name_H-M   'P 1'
#
loop_
_entity.id
_entity.type
_entity.pdbx_description
1 polymer ?
#
loop_
_entity_poly.entity_id
_entity_poly.type
_entity_poly.pdbx_seq_one_letter_code
_entity_poly.pdbx_strand_id
1 'polypeptide(L)'
;NGGQLIRGVGHGLDQFAGIVGAEGVRQFKLMGLEAVEIVRQRVERYGIDCDLTWGYCDLANKPRDLTGLAEDAEELRSLGYRHPLQLLQASEMHSVVGSDRYVGGLIDMGSGHLHPLNLALGEAAVAQSLGVQVFEQSAVTRIDYGPQVKVHTAQGVVRAKTLVLGCNAYLKDLNSQLSGKVLAAGSYIIATEPLSEEQARQILPQNMAVCDQRVTVDYFRLSADRRLLFGGACHYSGRDPQDIAAYMQPKMLKVFPQLAGVKIDYQWGGMIGIG
;
A
#
# COMPACT_ATOMS: atom_id res chain seq x y z
N ASN A 1 -2.93 2.32 -6.38
CA ASN A 1 -2.90 1.88 -4.98
C ASN A 1 -3.69 2.83 -4.08
N GLY A 2 -3.79 2.52 -2.76
CA GLY A 2 -4.55 3.30 -1.78
C GLY A 2 -3.75 4.42 -1.11
N GLY A 3 -2.46 4.55 -1.40
CA GLY A 3 -1.60 5.59 -0.85
C GLY A 3 -1.19 5.36 0.61
N GLN A 4 -1.26 4.15 1.10
CA GLN A 4 -0.68 3.81 2.40
C GLN A 4 0.83 3.60 2.26
N LEU A 5 1.60 4.20 3.14
CA LEU A 5 3.05 4.10 3.26
C LEU A 5 3.35 3.37 4.58
N ILE A 6 3.53 2.06 4.49
CA ILE A 6 3.59 1.16 5.65
C ILE A 6 4.92 0.42 5.64
N ARG A 7 5.48 0.20 6.82
CA ARG A 7 6.66 -0.64 7.01
C ARG A 7 6.45 -2.09 6.54
N GLY A 8 7.51 -2.77 6.17
CA GLY A 8 7.52 -4.19 5.82
C GLY A 8 7.76 -4.47 4.34
N VAL A 9 8.16 -5.68 4.04
CA VAL A 9 8.50 -6.18 2.68
C VAL A 9 7.60 -7.37 2.30
N GLY A 10 6.37 -7.37 2.73
CA GLY A 10 5.43 -8.47 2.53
C GLY A 10 5.16 -9.27 3.81
N HIS A 11 4.45 -10.38 3.68
CA HIS A 11 4.01 -11.19 4.81
C HIS A 11 4.81 -12.50 4.90
N GLY A 12 4.97 -13.01 6.13
CA GLY A 12 5.51 -14.35 6.35
C GLY A 12 6.99 -14.50 6.01
N LEU A 13 7.81 -13.48 6.23
CA LEU A 13 9.25 -13.53 5.93
C LEU A 13 9.97 -14.67 6.66
N ASP A 14 9.50 -15.07 7.83
CA ASP A 14 10.10 -16.13 8.63
C ASP A 14 10.09 -17.50 7.93
N GLN A 15 9.14 -17.74 7.02
CA GLN A 15 9.12 -18.96 6.20
C GLN A 15 10.34 -19.09 5.28
N PHE A 16 11.02 -18.00 4.97
CA PHE A 16 12.23 -17.99 4.14
C PHE A 16 13.51 -18.24 4.95
N ALA A 17 13.43 -18.39 6.28
CA ALA A 17 14.61 -18.63 7.13
C ALA A 17 15.41 -19.86 6.70
N GLY A 18 14.75 -20.89 6.16
CA GLY A 18 15.41 -22.08 5.60
C GLY A 18 16.23 -21.80 4.33
N ILE A 19 15.99 -20.69 3.64
CA ILE A 19 16.66 -20.31 2.38
C ILE A 19 17.75 -19.26 2.65
N VAL A 20 17.40 -18.21 3.40
CA VAL A 20 18.29 -17.05 3.61
C VAL A 20 18.92 -17.00 5.00
N GLY A 21 18.56 -17.92 5.89
CA GLY A 21 18.98 -17.93 7.30
C GLY A 21 18.24 -16.87 8.14
N ALA A 22 18.36 -16.95 9.46
CA ALA A 22 17.72 -16.01 10.37
C ALA A 22 18.23 -14.57 10.19
N GLU A 23 19.53 -14.39 9.94
CA GLU A 23 20.10 -13.06 9.68
C GLU A 23 19.59 -12.49 8.36
N GLY A 24 19.41 -13.30 7.31
CA GLY A 24 18.79 -12.85 6.05
C GLY A 24 17.36 -12.36 6.26
N VAL A 25 16.54 -13.08 7.04
CA VAL A 25 15.20 -12.64 7.42
C VAL A 25 15.25 -11.30 8.17
N ARG A 26 16.15 -11.19 9.14
CA ARG A 26 16.36 -9.94 9.89
C ARG A 26 16.72 -8.77 8.98
N GLN A 27 17.59 -8.97 8.01
CA GLN A 27 17.97 -7.94 7.03
C GLN A 27 16.77 -7.53 6.17
N PHE A 28 15.95 -8.45 5.70
CA PHE A 28 14.70 -8.09 4.98
C PHE A 28 13.75 -7.25 5.84
N LYS A 29 13.58 -7.58 7.12
CA LYS A 29 12.77 -6.79 8.04
C LYS A 29 13.32 -5.35 8.16
N LEU A 30 14.65 -5.21 8.34
CA LEU A 30 15.30 -3.89 8.39
C LEU A 30 15.14 -3.10 7.09
N MET A 31 15.29 -3.74 5.93
CA MET A 31 15.04 -3.08 4.63
C MET A 31 13.61 -2.56 4.52
N GLY A 32 12.63 -3.28 5.07
CA GLY A 32 11.23 -2.83 5.10
C GLY A 32 11.01 -1.58 5.96
N LEU A 33 11.78 -1.42 7.04
CA LEU A 33 11.77 -0.19 7.84
C LEU A 33 12.48 0.96 7.11
N GLU A 34 13.63 0.69 6.52
CA GLU A 34 14.40 1.66 5.77
C GLU A 34 13.65 2.19 4.54
N ALA A 35 12.84 1.35 3.88
CA ALA A 35 12.09 1.74 2.69
C ALA A 35 11.13 2.91 2.93
N VAL A 36 10.45 2.95 4.08
CA VAL A 36 9.57 4.07 4.45
C VAL A 36 10.39 5.34 4.69
N GLU A 37 11.52 5.20 5.36
CA GLU A 37 12.44 6.31 5.63
C GLU A 37 13.03 6.89 4.33
N ILE A 38 13.34 6.07 3.34
CA ILE A 38 13.79 6.51 2.01
C ILE A 38 12.72 7.36 1.33
N VAL A 39 11.44 6.94 1.39
CA VAL A 39 10.34 7.74 0.82
C VAL A 39 10.23 9.08 1.55
N ARG A 40 10.26 9.09 2.89
CA ARG A 40 10.25 10.31 3.69
C ARG A 40 11.36 11.27 3.25
N GLN A 41 12.59 10.78 3.20
CA GLN A 41 13.76 11.59 2.82
C GLN A 41 13.66 12.14 1.39
N ARG A 42 13.10 11.38 0.45
CA ARG A 42 12.87 11.86 -0.92
C ARG A 42 11.83 12.96 -0.96
N VAL A 43 10.70 12.76 -0.28
CA VAL A 43 9.64 13.77 -0.20
C VAL A 43 10.18 15.08 0.38
N GLU A 44 10.91 15.01 1.50
CA GLU A 44 11.52 16.17 2.16
C GLU A 44 12.62 16.82 1.28
N ARG A 45 13.55 16.02 0.79
CA ARG A 45 14.71 16.51 0.02
C ARG A 45 14.32 17.24 -1.25
N TYR A 46 13.29 16.74 -1.93
CA TYR A 46 12.90 17.25 -3.24
C TYR A 46 11.62 18.09 -3.20
N GLY A 47 11.03 18.28 -2.01
CA GLY A 47 9.81 19.07 -1.86
C GLY A 47 8.63 18.50 -2.63
N ILE A 48 8.46 17.16 -2.63
CA ILE A 48 7.36 16.51 -3.36
C ILE A 48 6.05 16.74 -2.62
N ASP A 49 5.14 17.48 -3.23
CA ASP A 49 3.80 17.75 -2.68
C ASP A 49 2.87 16.55 -2.94
N CYS A 50 2.83 15.64 -1.96
CA CYS A 50 2.05 14.40 -2.05
C CYS A 50 1.15 14.17 -0.82
N ASP A 51 0.77 15.21 -0.09
CA ASP A 51 -0.11 15.13 1.09
C ASP A 51 0.37 14.09 2.12
N LEU A 52 1.69 13.97 2.33
CA LEU A 52 2.26 12.99 3.26
C LEU A 52 1.80 13.29 4.70
N THR A 53 1.09 12.32 5.27
CA THR A 53 0.55 12.37 6.63
C THR A 53 1.03 11.16 7.41
N TRP A 54 1.61 11.39 8.59
CA TRP A 54 2.10 10.34 9.47
C TRP A 54 1.02 9.84 10.41
N GLY A 55 1.11 8.57 10.75
CA GLY A 55 0.20 7.84 11.59
C GLY A 55 -0.51 6.73 10.81
N TYR A 56 -0.38 5.55 11.36
CA TYR A 56 -0.98 4.33 10.84
C TYR A 56 -1.45 3.47 12.02
N CYS A 57 -2.52 2.72 11.82
CA CYS A 57 -2.98 1.77 12.82
C CYS A 57 -3.34 0.43 12.19
N ASP A 58 -2.69 -0.63 12.64
CA ASP A 58 -3.14 -2.01 12.41
C ASP A 58 -4.35 -2.30 13.31
N LEU A 59 -5.46 -2.76 12.72
CA LEU A 59 -6.72 -2.99 13.41
C LEU A 59 -6.95 -4.48 13.69
N ALA A 60 -7.14 -4.84 14.96
CA ALA A 60 -7.47 -6.19 15.38
C ALA A 60 -8.97 -6.47 15.24
N ASN A 61 -9.34 -7.48 14.46
CA ASN A 61 -10.72 -7.94 14.31
C ASN A 61 -11.13 -8.94 15.43
N LYS A 62 -10.16 -9.60 16.06
CA LYS A 62 -10.34 -10.66 17.06
C LYS A 62 -9.26 -10.54 18.14
N PRO A 63 -9.50 -11.05 19.36
CA PRO A 63 -8.50 -11.00 20.44
C PRO A 63 -7.14 -11.59 20.06
N ARG A 64 -7.10 -12.68 19.28
CA ARG A 64 -5.83 -13.27 18.81
C ARG A 64 -5.04 -12.34 17.91
N ASP A 65 -5.73 -11.49 17.13
CA ASP A 65 -5.05 -10.53 16.25
C ASP A 65 -4.33 -9.48 17.11
N LEU A 66 -4.94 -9.07 18.23
CA LEU A 66 -4.33 -8.13 19.18
C LEU A 66 -3.08 -8.72 19.84
N THR A 67 -3.08 -10.02 20.15
CA THR A 67 -1.88 -10.71 20.64
C THR A 67 -0.76 -10.66 19.59
N GLY A 68 -1.07 -10.96 18.33
CA GLY A 68 -0.09 -10.84 17.23
C GLY A 68 0.46 -9.42 17.07
N LEU A 69 -0.39 -8.40 17.15
CA LEU A 69 0.06 -7.00 17.09
C LEU A 69 0.97 -6.61 18.25
N ALA A 70 0.76 -7.20 19.45
CA ALA A 70 1.66 -7.00 20.58
C ALA A 70 3.03 -7.64 20.33
N GLU A 71 3.06 -8.85 19.77
CA GLU A 71 4.28 -9.54 19.37
C GLU A 71 5.04 -8.76 18.28
N ASP A 72 4.32 -8.25 17.26
CA ASP A 72 4.88 -7.40 16.20
C ASP A 72 5.53 -6.14 16.79
N ALA A 73 4.89 -5.50 17.78
CA ALA A 73 5.43 -4.31 18.43
C ALA A 73 6.74 -4.61 19.18
N GLU A 74 6.84 -5.76 19.87
CA GLU A 74 8.06 -6.18 20.54
C GLU A 74 9.16 -6.54 19.52
N GLU A 75 8.81 -7.20 18.43
CA GLU A 75 9.76 -7.49 17.36
C GLU A 75 10.33 -6.19 16.76
N LEU A 76 9.48 -5.22 16.43
CA LEU A 76 9.90 -3.92 15.91
C LEU A 76 10.87 -3.22 16.86
N ARG A 77 10.60 -3.22 18.17
CA ARG A 77 11.51 -2.67 19.18
C ARG A 77 12.85 -3.41 19.20
N SER A 78 12.82 -4.74 19.08
CA SER A 78 14.05 -5.57 19.03
C SER A 78 14.91 -5.28 17.79
N LEU A 79 14.29 -4.87 16.68
CA LEU A 79 14.96 -4.44 15.46
C LEU A 79 15.51 -3.00 15.54
N GLY A 80 15.27 -2.30 16.65
CA GLY A 80 15.71 -0.92 16.84
C GLY A 80 14.79 0.12 16.25
N TYR A 81 13.53 -0.22 15.97
CA TYR A 81 12.52 0.73 15.50
C TYR A 81 12.26 1.84 16.53
N ARG A 82 12.41 3.09 16.15
CA ARG A 82 12.43 4.23 17.07
C ARG A 82 11.15 5.07 17.09
N HIS A 83 10.25 4.85 16.14
CA HIS A 83 8.99 5.58 16.11
C HIS A 83 8.06 5.10 17.23
N PRO A 84 7.20 5.97 17.76
CA PRO A 84 6.23 5.59 18.79
C PRO A 84 5.30 4.48 18.31
N LEU A 85 5.17 3.44 19.12
CA LEU A 85 4.23 2.33 18.96
C LEU A 85 3.31 2.30 20.18
N GLN A 86 1.99 2.26 19.95
CA GLN A 86 0.99 2.20 21.02
C GLN A 86 -0.04 1.11 20.73
N LEU A 87 -0.11 0.12 21.61
CA LEU A 87 -1.15 -0.90 21.57
C LEU A 87 -2.44 -0.34 22.22
N LEU A 88 -3.54 -0.41 21.49
CA LEU A 88 -4.86 0.04 21.94
C LEU A 88 -5.75 -1.14 22.28
N GLN A 89 -6.54 -0.99 23.37
CA GLN A 89 -7.62 -1.89 23.74
C GLN A 89 -8.94 -1.46 23.08
N ALA A 90 -9.96 -2.33 23.12
CA ALA A 90 -11.27 -2.06 22.51
C ALA A 90 -11.90 -0.72 22.95
N SER A 91 -11.77 -0.36 24.22
CA SER A 91 -12.32 0.89 24.77
C SER A 91 -11.62 2.16 24.24
N GLU A 92 -10.44 2.02 23.64
CA GLU A 92 -9.63 3.13 23.11
C GLU A 92 -9.79 3.32 21.60
N MET A 93 -10.42 2.34 20.90
CA MET A 93 -10.47 2.31 19.43
C MET A 93 -11.14 3.53 18.81
N HIS A 94 -12.16 4.10 19.47
CA HIS A 94 -12.83 5.30 18.99
C HIS A 94 -11.92 6.54 18.92
N SER A 95 -10.75 6.50 19.56
CA SER A 95 -9.74 7.56 19.40
C SER A 95 -9.05 7.54 18.02
N VAL A 96 -9.14 6.43 17.30
CA VAL A 96 -8.50 6.24 15.98
C VAL A 96 -9.52 5.97 14.88
N VAL A 97 -10.52 5.12 15.14
CA VAL A 97 -11.53 4.72 14.16
C VAL A 97 -12.91 4.71 14.78
N GLY A 98 -13.85 5.43 14.19
CA GLY A 98 -15.24 5.54 14.63
C GLY A 98 -16.09 4.34 14.22
N SER A 99 -15.71 3.15 14.70
CA SER A 99 -16.37 1.89 14.40
C SER A 99 -16.24 0.91 15.58
N ASP A 100 -17.32 0.24 15.95
CA ASP A 100 -17.35 -0.77 17.01
C ASP A 100 -16.82 -2.15 16.54
N ARG A 101 -16.33 -2.23 15.31
CA ARG A 101 -15.95 -3.50 14.69
C ARG A 101 -14.65 -4.08 15.23
N TYR A 102 -13.78 -3.26 15.79
CA TYR A 102 -12.40 -3.62 16.12
C TYR A 102 -12.22 -3.76 17.63
N VAL A 103 -11.48 -4.80 18.02
CA VAL A 103 -11.25 -5.14 19.44
C VAL A 103 -9.93 -4.59 19.99
N GLY A 104 -9.18 -3.87 19.17
CA GLY A 104 -7.94 -3.25 19.53
C GLY A 104 -7.14 -2.88 18.29
N GLY A 105 -5.93 -2.37 18.45
CA GLY A 105 -5.05 -2.00 17.36
C GLY A 105 -3.64 -1.65 17.81
N LEU A 106 -2.73 -1.50 16.85
CA LEU A 106 -1.37 -1.02 17.06
C LEU A 106 -1.16 0.24 16.26
N ILE A 107 -1.02 1.38 16.94
CA ILE A 107 -0.60 2.64 16.33
C ILE A 107 0.90 2.58 16.03
N ASP A 108 1.27 3.05 14.84
CA ASP A 108 2.63 3.23 14.39
C ASP A 108 2.81 4.64 13.79
N MET A 109 3.61 5.46 14.45
CA MET A 109 3.87 6.83 14.01
C MET A 109 4.99 6.97 12.96
N GLY A 110 5.65 5.88 12.61
CA GLY A 110 6.65 5.86 11.54
C GLY A 110 6.11 5.38 10.19
N SER A 111 4.87 4.94 10.15
CA SER A 111 4.09 4.66 8.93
C SER A 111 3.02 5.72 8.72
N GLY A 112 2.44 5.82 7.52
CA GLY A 112 1.45 6.86 7.24
C GLY A 112 0.76 6.67 5.90
N HIS A 113 0.33 7.76 5.29
CA HIS A 113 -0.29 7.77 3.98
C HIS A 113 0.03 9.02 3.17
N LEU A 114 -0.21 8.95 1.89
CA LEU A 114 0.09 10.02 0.95
C LEU A 114 -0.81 9.93 -0.30
N HIS A 115 -0.72 10.92 -1.17
CA HIS A 115 -1.34 10.89 -2.49
C HIS A 115 -0.41 10.15 -3.47
N PRO A 116 -0.69 8.89 -3.85
CA PRO A 116 0.28 8.05 -4.56
C PRO A 116 0.60 8.54 -5.97
N LEU A 117 -0.37 9.18 -6.65
CA LEU A 117 -0.11 9.74 -7.97
C LEU A 117 0.80 10.97 -7.87
N ASN A 118 0.58 11.85 -6.89
CA ASN A 118 1.43 13.02 -6.68
C ASN A 118 2.87 12.59 -6.33
N LEU A 119 3.04 11.56 -5.49
CA LEU A 119 4.36 11.00 -5.24
C LEU A 119 5.02 10.51 -6.53
N ALA A 120 4.32 9.71 -7.33
CA ALA A 120 4.86 9.16 -8.57
C ALA A 120 5.23 10.26 -9.58
N LEU A 121 4.39 11.29 -9.74
CA LEU A 121 4.66 12.43 -10.60
C LEU A 121 5.86 13.26 -10.10
N GLY A 122 5.93 13.48 -8.79
CA GLY A 122 7.04 14.17 -8.16
C GLY A 122 8.36 13.42 -8.33
N GLU A 123 8.38 12.11 -8.07
CA GLU A 123 9.57 11.28 -8.29
C GLU A 123 9.99 11.25 -9.77
N ALA A 124 9.04 11.17 -10.70
CA ALA A 124 9.32 11.21 -12.13
C ALA A 124 9.96 12.56 -12.55
N ALA A 125 9.40 13.68 -12.08
CA ALA A 125 9.93 15.02 -12.35
C ALA A 125 11.36 15.18 -11.79
N VAL A 126 11.59 14.69 -10.56
CA VAL A 126 12.91 14.68 -9.94
C VAL A 126 13.88 13.82 -10.73
N ALA A 127 13.48 12.61 -11.13
CA ALA A 127 14.31 11.72 -11.94
C ALA A 127 14.73 12.40 -13.26
N GLN A 128 13.81 13.06 -13.96
CA GLN A 128 14.10 13.82 -15.18
C GLN A 128 15.09 14.97 -14.92
N SER A 129 14.91 15.71 -13.81
CA SER A 129 15.83 16.79 -13.44
C SER A 129 17.26 16.31 -13.16
N LEU A 130 17.39 15.04 -12.77
CA LEU A 130 18.67 14.35 -12.57
C LEU A 130 19.23 13.69 -13.82
N GLY A 131 18.60 13.90 -14.99
CA GLY A 131 19.05 13.42 -16.28
C GLY A 131 18.51 12.05 -16.71
N VAL A 132 17.55 11.48 -15.96
CA VAL A 132 16.88 10.25 -16.38
C VAL A 132 15.95 10.54 -17.55
N GLN A 133 16.05 9.73 -18.60
CA GLN A 133 15.12 9.80 -19.73
C GLN A 133 13.88 8.95 -19.45
N VAL A 134 12.72 9.57 -19.41
CA VAL A 134 11.44 8.92 -19.22
C VAL A 134 10.70 8.87 -20.55
N PHE A 135 10.30 7.67 -20.97
CA PHE A 135 9.58 7.45 -22.23
C PHE A 135 8.17 6.94 -21.92
N GLU A 136 7.19 7.81 -22.06
CA GLU A 136 5.77 7.45 -21.98
C GLU A 136 5.29 6.88 -23.32
N GLN A 137 4.13 6.23 -23.33
CA GLN A 137 3.51 5.60 -24.51
C GLN A 137 4.45 4.67 -25.28
N SER A 138 5.44 4.13 -24.58
CA SER A 138 6.53 3.33 -25.14
C SER A 138 6.47 1.90 -24.60
N ALA A 139 5.34 1.22 -24.83
CA ALA A 139 5.14 -0.15 -24.37
C ALA A 139 6.26 -1.07 -24.90
N VAL A 140 6.89 -1.80 -23.98
CA VAL A 140 7.91 -2.80 -24.32
C VAL A 140 7.23 -4.00 -24.96
N THR A 141 7.68 -4.37 -26.17
CA THR A 141 7.11 -5.48 -26.93
C THR A 141 7.97 -6.75 -26.86
N ARG A 142 9.28 -6.59 -26.64
CA ARG A 142 10.23 -7.70 -26.56
C ARG A 142 11.48 -7.30 -25.81
N ILE A 143 12.12 -8.24 -25.15
CA ILE A 143 13.41 -8.10 -24.49
C ILE A 143 14.36 -9.17 -25.05
N ASP A 144 15.50 -8.75 -25.57
CA ASP A 144 16.61 -9.64 -25.94
C ASP A 144 17.61 -9.61 -24.78
N TYR A 145 17.77 -10.73 -24.09
CA TYR A 145 18.74 -10.89 -23.01
C TYR A 145 20.12 -11.24 -23.58
N GLY A 146 21.17 -10.82 -22.89
CA GLY A 146 22.55 -11.09 -23.28
C GLY A 146 23.52 -10.15 -22.59
N PRO A 147 24.80 -10.10 -22.99
CA PRO A 147 25.80 -9.20 -22.42
C PRO A 147 25.40 -7.71 -22.49
N GLN A 148 24.61 -7.35 -23.47
CA GLN A 148 23.94 -6.07 -23.60
C GLN A 148 22.45 -6.32 -23.83
N VAL A 149 21.63 -5.98 -22.84
CA VAL A 149 20.17 -6.13 -22.96
C VAL A 149 19.62 -5.15 -23.99
N LYS A 150 18.69 -5.61 -24.84
CA LYS A 150 17.95 -4.77 -25.79
C LYS A 150 16.47 -4.80 -25.45
N VAL A 151 15.91 -3.64 -25.18
CA VAL A 151 14.49 -3.43 -24.87
C VAL A 151 13.83 -2.80 -26.10
N HIS A 152 12.90 -3.53 -26.72
CA HIS A 152 12.22 -3.12 -27.94
C HIS A 152 10.86 -2.49 -27.63
N THR A 153 10.59 -1.38 -28.29
CA THR A 153 9.27 -0.73 -28.37
C THR A 153 8.84 -0.63 -29.83
N ALA A 154 7.63 -0.14 -30.08
CA ALA A 154 7.18 0.11 -31.45
C ALA A 154 8.00 1.22 -32.15
N GLN A 155 8.59 2.13 -31.40
CA GLN A 155 9.30 3.29 -31.94
C GLN A 155 10.83 3.16 -31.93
N GLY A 156 11.39 2.18 -31.23
CA GLY A 156 12.84 2.06 -31.14
C GLY A 156 13.35 0.98 -30.20
N VAL A 157 14.66 0.99 -29.98
CA VAL A 157 15.34 0.00 -29.16
C VAL A 157 16.26 0.70 -28.16
N VAL A 158 16.07 0.42 -26.86
CA VAL A 158 17.01 0.85 -25.81
C VAL A 158 18.01 -0.28 -25.55
N ARG A 159 19.29 0.08 -25.46
CA ARG A 159 20.37 -0.85 -25.10
C ARG A 159 20.90 -0.48 -23.72
N ALA A 160 20.98 -1.46 -22.84
CA ALA A 160 21.40 -1.25 -21.46
C ALA A 160 22.34 -2.36 -20.98
N LYS A 161 23.17 -2.04 -19.98
CA LYS A 161 23.97 -3.05 -19.26
C LYS A 161 23.13 -3.82 -18.27
N THR A 162 22.16 -3.14 -17.66
CA THR A 162 21.27 -3.69 -16.63
C THR A 162 19.83 -3.33 -16.95
N LEU A 163 18.93 -4.26 -16.74
CA LEU A 163 17.48 -4.08 -16.87
C LEU A 163 16.81 -4.37 -15.53
N VAL A 164 15.94 -3.46 -15.10
CA VAL A 164 15.05 -3.67 -13.96
C VAL A 164 13.61 -3.82 -14.46
N LEU A 165 12.97 -4.93 -14.11
CA LEU A 165 11.58 -5.21 -14.44
C LEU A 165 10.70 -4.75 -13.26
N GLY A 166 10.12 -3.57 -13.35
CA GLY A 166 9.19 -3.00 -12.37
C GLY A 166 7.72 -3.17 -12.74
N CYS A 167 7.36 -4.25 -13.44
CA CYS A 167 6.05 -4.40 -14.10
C CYS A 167 4.94 -4.91 -13.17
N ASN A 168 5.25 -5.36 -11.94
CA ASN A 168 4.30 -5.97 -11.03
C ASN A 168 3.48 -7.09 -11.74
N ALA A 169 2.17 -7.16 -11.53
CA ALA A 169 1.25 -8.11 -12.17
C ALA A 169 1.09 -7.91 -13.70
N TYR A 170 1.63 -6.83 -14.25
CA TYR A 170 1.49 -6.48 -15.67
C TYR A 170 2.68 -6.92 -16.54
N LEU A 171 3.57 -7.77 -16.01
CA LEU A 171 4.73 -8.29 -16.75
C LEU A 171 4.33 -9.06 -18.01
N LYS A 172 3.20 -9.78 -17.98
CA LYS A 172 2.70 -10.60 -19.09
C LYS A 172 3.80 -11.53 -19.63
N ASP A 173 3.88 -11.66 -20.95
CA ASP A 173 4.79 -12.57 -21.66
C ASP A 173 6.18 -11.98 -21.90
N LEU A 174 6.49 -10.79 -21.38
CA LEU A 174 7.80 -10.14 -21.55
C LEU A 174 8.96 -10.97 -20.98
N ASN A 175 8.68 -11.78 -19.96
CA ASN A 175 9.64 -12.71 -19.39
C ASN A 175 8.92 -14.02 -18.98
N SER A 176 9.09 -15.07 -19.76
CA SER A 176 8.41 -16.35 -19.55
C SER A 176 8.85 -17.08 -18.26
N GLN A 177 10.04 -16.80 -17.73
CA GLN A 177 10.50 -17.39 -16.47
C GLN A 177 9.80 -16.79 -15.26
N LEU A 178 9.39 -15.53 -15.33
CA LEU A 178 8.77 -14.78 -14.24
C LEU A 178 7.25 -14.73 -14.37
N SER A 179 6.68 -14.73 -15.58
CA SER A 179 5.24 -14.56 -15.80
C SER A 179 4.40 -15.64 -15.09
N GLY A 180 4.89 -16.87 -15.02
CA GLY A 180 4.23 -17.97 -14.29
C GLY A 180 4.43 -17.96 -12.76
N LYS A 181 5.21 -17.02 -12.23
CA LYS A 181 5.52 -16.93 -10.78
C LYS A 181 4.78 -15.80 -10.09
N VAL A 182 4.03 -15.01 -10.82
CA VAL A 182 3.27 -13.88 -10.28
C VAL A 182 1.79 -14.12 -10.54
N LEU A 183 1.01 -14.29 -9.47
CA LEU A 183 -0.44 -14.36 -9.53
C LEU A 183 -1.02 -12.96 -9.53
N ALA A 184 -1.74 -12.59 -10.58
CA ALA A 184 -2.45 -11.32 -10.63
C ALA A 184 -3.76 -11.41 -9.83
N ALA A 185 -3.91 -10.55 -8.83
CA ALA A 185 -5.11 -10.44 -8.02
C ALA A 185 -5.68 -9.02 -8.10
N GLY A 186 -6.97 -8.90 -8.42
CA GLY A 186 -7.67 -7.61 -8.46
C GLY A 186 -7.90 -7.07 -7.06
N SER A 187 -7.59 -5.80 -6.83
CA SER A 187 -7.91 -5.06 -5.62
C SER A 187 -8.60 -3.76 -5.99
N TYR A 188 -9.56 -3.32 -5.15
CA TYR A 188 -10.49 -2.25 -5.50
C TYR A 188 -10.56 -1.20 -4.43
N ILE A 189 -10.80 0.04 -4.86
CA ILE A 189 -10.93 1.20 -3.99
C ILE A 189 -12.15 2.01 -4.43
N ILE A 190 -12.88 2.53 -3.47
CA ILE A 190 -13.89 3.56 -3.67
C ILE A 190 -13.49 4.81 -2.90
N ALA A 191 -13.84 5.98 -3.43
CA ALA A 191 -13.71 7.25 -2.75
C ALA A 191 -15.08 7.92 -2.65
N THR A 192 -15.44 8.33 -1.45
CA THR A 192 -16.68 9.07 -1.21
C THR A 192 -16.64 10.48 -1.81
N GLU A 193 -17.76 11.18 -1.85
CA GLU A 193 -17.76 12.64 -1.89
C GLU A 193 -16.99 13.22 -0.69
N PRO A 194 -16.52 14.48 -0.74
CA PRO A 194 -15.88 15.11 0.41
C PRO A 194 -16.79 15.08 1.64
N LEU A 195 -16.30 14.50 2.73
CA LEU A 195 -17.03 14.48 4.00
C LEU A 195 -16.95 15.84 4.69
N SER A 196 -17.96 16.17 5.49
CA SER A 196 -17.85 17.30 6.40
C SER A 196 -16.72 17.06 7.42
N GLU A 197 -16.21 18.13 8.03
CA GLU A 197 -15.19 17.99 9.07
C GLU A 197 -15.66 17.15 10.25
N GLU A 198 -16.94 17.24 10.58
CA GLU A 198 -17.55 16.44 11.65
C GLU A 198 -17.58 14.96 11.27
N GLN A 199 -18.05 14.61 10.07
CA GLN A 199 -18.04 13.23 9.58
C GLN A 199 -16.62 12.66 9.50
N ALA A 200 -15.66 13.43 8.98
CA ALA A 200 -14.26 13.01 8.89
C ALA A 200 -13.66 12.73 10.27
N ARG A 201 -13.90 13.63 11.25
CA ARG A 201 -13.46 13.43 12.64
C ARG A 201 -14.19 12.27 13.33
N GLN A 202 -15.44 12.03 12.99
CA GLN A 202 -16.18 10.91 13.54
C GLN A 202 -15.64 9.57 13.10
N ILE A 203 -15.18 9.44 11.83
CA ILE A 203 -14.71 8.15 11.30
C ILE A 203 -13.21 7.92 11.52
N LEU A 204 -12.38 8.95 11.37
CA LEU A 204 -10.91 8.90 11.54
C LEU A 204 -10.41 10.12 12.30
N PRO A 205 -10.61 10.17 13.63
CA PRO A 205 -10.32 11.36 14.46
C PRO A 205 -8.89 11.90 14.33
N GLN A 206 -7.92 11.01 14.14
CA GLN A 206 -6.51 11.37 14.04
C GLN A 206 -5.98 11.39 12.59
N ASN A 207 -6.87 11.24 11.58
CA ASN A 207 -6.50 11.18 10.18
C ASN A 207 -5.38 10.16 9.86
N MET A 208 -5.36 9.05 10.58
CA MET A 208 -4.42 7.96 10.33
C MET A 208 -4.90 7.08 9.18
N ALA A 209 -3.96 6.47 8.45
CA ALA A 209 -4.29 5.33 7.63
C ALA A 209 -4.49 4.09 8.51
N VAL A 210 -5.38 3.21 8.11
CA VAL A 210 -5.66 1.99 8.86
C VAL A 210 -5.80 0.78 7.95
N CYS A 211 -5.47 -0.40 8.47
CA CYS A 211 -5.64 -1.67 7.78
C CYS A 211 -6.05 -2.75 8.81
N ASP A 212 -6.97 -3.63 8.44
CA ASP A 212 -7.35 -4.73 9.32
C ASP A 212 -6.54 -6.01 9.05
N GLN A 213 -6.64 -6.99 9.97
CA GLN A 213 -5.87 -8.24 9.95
C GLN A 213 -6.57 -9.39 9.22
N ARG A 214 -7.55 -9.11 8.35
CA ARG A 214 -8.19 -10.16 7.57
C ARG A 214 -7.34 -10.56 6.37
N VAL A 215 -7.52 -11.76 5.85
CA VAL A 215 -6.81 -12.24 4.65
C VAL A 215 -7.10 -11.34 3.43
N THR A 216 -8.37 -10.92 3.28
CA THR A 216 -8.75 -9.88 2.32
C THR A 216 -9.02 -8.61 3.12
N VAL A 217 -7.94 -7.90 3.39
CA VAL A 217 -7.94 -6.71 4.24
C VAL A 217 -8.96 -5.66 3.81
N ASP A 218 -9.60 -5.00 4.79
CA ASP A 218 -10.16 -3.67 4.56
C ASP A 218 -9.10 -2.65 4.99
N TYR A 219 -8.79 -1.70 4.12
CA TYR A 219 -7.88 -0.61 4.44
C TYR A 219 -8.50 0.72 4.01
N PHE A 220 -8.29 1.76 4.80
CA PHE A 220 -8.89 3.04 4.51
C PHE A 220 -8.12 4.21 5.11
N ARG A 221 -8.36 5.39 4.57
CA ARG A 221 -7.79 6.67 5.00
C ARG A 221 -8.63 7.82 4.46
N LEU A 222 -8.39 9.03 4.93
CA LEU A 222 -8.90 10.23 4.28
C LEU A 222 -7.93 10.76 3.22
N SER A 223 -8.47 11.39 2.18
CA SER A 223 -7.71 12.27 1.29
C SER A 223 -7.58 13.67 1.89
N ALA A 224 -6.74 14.52 1.30
CA ALA A 224 -6.58 15.91 1.74
C ALA A 224 -7.90 16.71 1.72
N ASP A 225 -8.79 16.41 0.78
CA ASP A 225 -10.14 17.00 0.68
C ASP A 225 -11.20 16.21 1.47
N ARG A 226 -10.79 15.36 2.41
CA ARG A 226 -11.66 14.59 3.33
C ARG A 226 -12.55 13.54 2.67
N ARG A 227 -12.20 12.97 1.55
CA ARG A 227 -12.89 11.81 1.03
C ARG A 227 -12.44 10.56 1.79
N LEU A 228 -13.35 9.69 2.16
CA LEU A 228 -12.97 8.36 2.62
C LEU A 228 -12.55 7.52 1.41
N LEU A 229 -11.26 7.17 1.34
CA LEU A 229 -10.77 6.14 0.43
C LEU A 229 -10.88 4.80 1.16
N PHE A 230 -11.74 3.92 0.67
CA PHE A 230 -11.96 2.60 1.25
C PHE A 230 -11.55 1.53 0.24
N GLY A 231 -10.52 0.79 0.57
CA GLY A 231 -9.95 -0.27 -0.26
C GLY A 231 -10.06 -1.63 0.39
N GLY A 232 -9.89 -2.66 -0.42
CA GLY A 232 -9.94 -4.04 0.04
C GLY A 232 -10.39 -4.98 -1.04
N ALA A 233 -10.88 -6.13 -0.59
CA ALA A 233 -11.27 -7.25 -1.43
C ALA A 233 -10.12 -7.78 -2.30
N CYS A 234 -10.22 -9.03 -2.68
CA CYS A 234 -9.28 -9.67 -3.58
C CYS A 234 -10.06 -10.55 -4.55
N HIS A 235 -9.78 -10.44 -5.82
CA HIS A 235 -10.46 -11.20 -6.86
C HIS A 235 -9.43 -11.86 -7.76
N TYR A 236 -9.42 -13.20 -7.75
CA TYR A 236 -8.40 -14.01 -8.44
C TYR A 236 -8.81 -14.45 -9.86
N SER A 237 -9.98 -14.03 -10.36
CA SER A 237 -10.46 -14.45 -11.70
C SER A 237 -9.83 -13.68 -12.85
N GLY A 238 -9.03 -12.63 -12.57
CA GLY A 238 -8.52 -11.71 -13.58
C GLY A 238 -9.59 -10.83 -14.23
N ARG A 239 -10.81 -10.79 -13.67
CA ARG A 239 -11.92 -9.95 -14.16
C ARG A 239 -12.32 -8.97 -13.08
N ASP A 240 -12.49 -7.72 -13.45
CA ASP A 240 -13.01 -6.70 -12.55
C ASP A 240 -14.52 -6.87 -12.33
N PRO A 241 -15.07 -6.46 -11.16
CA PRO A 241 -16.49 -6.29 -10.96
C PRO A 241 -17.06 -5.31 -12.01
N GLN A 242 -18.28 -5.54 -12.49
CA GLN A 242 -18.94 -4.62 -13.42
C GLN A 242 -19.15 -3.23 -12.80
N ASP A 243 -19.43 -3.21 -11.49
CA ASP A 243 -19.57 -2.00 -10.69
C ASP A 243 -18.79 -2.17 -9.39
N ILE A 244 -17.66 -1.50 -9.30
CA ILE A 244 -16.76 -1.56 -8.14
C ILE A 244 -17.43 -0.89 -6.94
N ALA A 245 -18.19 0.19 -7.14
CA ALA A 245 -18.88 0.88 -6.05
C ALA A 245 -19.95 -0.04 -5.44
N ALA A 246 -20.78 -0.67 -6.25
CA ALA A 246 -21.77 -1.63 -5.78
C ALA A 246 -21.14 -2.83 -5.04
N TYR A 247 -19.92 -3.22 -5.42
CA TYR A 247 -19.18 -4.31 -4.77
C TYR A 247 -18.53 -3.89 -3.45
N MET A 248 -17.99 -2.67 -3.36
CA MET A 248 -17.20 -2.19 -2.22
C MET A 248 -18.03 -1.46 -1.17
N GLN A 249 -19.04 -0.67 -1.56
CA GLN A 249 -19.85 0.13 -0.65
C GLN A 249 -20.49 -0.68 0.49
N PRO A 250 -21.05 -1.88 0.27
CA PRO A 250 -21.56 -2.70 1.36
C PRO A 250 -20.50 -3.11 2.39
N LYS A 251 -19.23 -3.22 1.97
CA LYS A 251 -18.10 -3.54 2.87
C LYS A 251 -17.74 -2.30 3.71
N MET A 252 -17.70 -1.13 3.08
CA MET A 252 -17.50 0.16 3.75
C MET A 252 -18.59 0.40 4.80
N LEU A 253 -19.86 0.17 4.46
CA LEU A 253 -20.99 0.37 5.40
C LEU A 253 -21.02 -0.63 6.55
N LYS A 254 -20.36 -1.78 6.45
CA LYS A 254 -20.13 -2.68 7.60
C LYS A 254 -19.14 -2.10 8.60
N VAL A 255 -18.23 -1.25 8.15
CA VAL A 255 -17.26 -0.56 9.02
C VAL A 255 -17.84 0.77 9.51
N PHE A 256 -18.45 1.52 8.60
CA PHE A 256 -19.00 2.87 8.84
C PHE A 256 -20.47 2.96 8.46
N PRO A 257 -21.40 2.37 9.23
CA PRO A 257 -22.85 2.45 8.94
C PRO A 257 -23.38 3.89 8.93
N GLN A 258 -22.73 4.80 9.65
CA GLN A 258 -23.05 6.23 9.69
C GLN A 258 -22.85 6.94 8.34
N LEU A 259 -22.17 6.33 7.38
CA LEU A 259 -21.98 6.86 6.02
C LEU A 259 -23.01 6.34 5.00
N ALA A 260 -24.15 5.77 5.44
CA ALA A 260 -25.16 5.14 4.57
C ALA A 260 -25.72 6.08 3.48
N GLY A 261 -25.73 7.39 3.70
CA GLY A 261 -26.21 8.37 2.74
C GLY A 261 -25.15 9.05 1.87
N VAL A 262 -23.86 8.70 2.09
CA VAL A 262 -22.75 9.34 1.40
C VAL A 262 -22.57 8.76 0.01
N LYS A 263 -22.38 9.63 -0.99
CA LYS A 263 -22.17 9.24 -2.40
C LYS A 263 -20.76 8.73 -2.62
N ILE A 264 -20.62 7.82 -3.56
CA ILE A 264 -19.31 7.39 -4.10
C ILE A 264 -19.04 8.17 -5.37
N ASP A 265 -18.03 9.05 -5.34
CA ASP A 265 -17.65 9.86 -6.49
C ASP A 265 -16.66 9.15 -7.40
N TYR A 266 -15.76 8.34 -6.84
CA TYR A 266 -14.74 7.65 -7.61
C TYR A 266 -14.64 6.17 -7.22
N GLN A 267 -14.33 5.37 -8.23
CA GLN A 267 -14.05 3.94 -8.06
C GLN A 267 -12.96 3.50 -9.03
N TRP A 268 -12.05 2.66 -8.58
CA TRP A 268 -11.01 2.09 -9.44
C TRP A 268 -10.52 0.76 -8.91
N GLY A 269 -9.88 0.01 -9.79
CA GLY A 269 -9.22 -1.24 -9.45
C GLY A 269 -7.85 -1.34 -10.11
N GLY A 270 -7.06 -2.30 -9.65
CA GLY A 270 -5.79 -2.64 -10.24
C GLY A 270 -5.35 -4.03 -9.83
N MET A 271 -4.47 -4.62 -10.63
CA MET A 271 -3.90 -5.92 -10.31
C MET A 271 -2.68 -5.76 -9.41
N ILE A 272 -2.65 -6.50 -8.33
CA ILE A 272 -1.47 -6.69 -7.48
C ILE A 272 -0.82 -8.02 -7.82
N GLY A 273 0.51 -8.05 -7.86
CA GLY A 273 1.28 -9.28 -8.06
C GLY A 273 1.51 -9.98 -6.72
N ILE A 274 1.04 -11.22 -6.63
CA ILE A 274 1.32 -12.11 -5.50
C ILE A 274 2.32 -13.15 -6.00
N GLY A 275 3.52 -13.21 -5.39
CA GLY A 275 4.61 -14.10 -5.74
C GLY A 275 4.86 -15.17 -4.70
#